data_371dcc6376b41042faa661a7722368e4
#
_entry.id   371dcc6376b41042faa661a7722368e4
#
_cell.length_a   1.000
_cell.length_b   1.000
_cell.length_c   1.000
_cell.angle_alpha   90.00
_cell.angle_beta   90.00
_cell.angle_gamma   90.00
#
_symmetry.space_group_name_H-M   'P 1'
#
loop_
_entity.id
_entity.type
_entity.pdbx_description
1 polymer ?
#
loop_
_entity_poly.entity_id
_entity_poly.type
_entity_poly.pdbx_seq_one_letter_code
_entity_poly.pdbx_strand_id
1 'polypeptide(L)'
;MTNDTKTIDDIEIKQEYYEYPNKARSRAYAVYQGIYNRCYKRNKYTNYNDCYDGATICKEWLENPELFIDWYLENYYPVKDEIMVVDKDLFGNGSKEYSPDNCCIVPVTINAMLTNCKKHDNPEYTNAADLPLGVRYNPDTHMYYGEITPFGHDEPAKLEEWNTPGEAFEEYMIIKKADIMVMAVKYKNYISQRVFDALMRYEVRPYIEK
;
A
#
# COMPACT_ATOMS: atom_id res chain seq x y z
N MET A 1 -4.65 16.57 27.66
CA MET A 1 -5.78 15.63 27.88
C MET A 1 -6.49 15.50 26.55
N THR A 2 -6.13 14.50 25.78
CA THR A 2 -6.74 14.20 24.48
C THR A 2 -7.94 13.31 24.75
N ASN A 3 -9.15 13.85 24.56
CA ASN A 3 -10.37 13.04 24.53
C ASN A 3 -10.34 12.20 23.23
N ASP A 4 -9.92 10.95 23.34
CA ASP A 4 -10.22 9.91 22.37
C ASP A 4 -11.70 9.59 22.46
N THR A 5 -12.52 10.31 21.71
CA THR A 5 -13.92 9.95 21.50
C THR A 5 -13.94 8.77 20.51
N LYS A 6 -13.80 7.55 21.05
CA LYS A 6 -14.13 6.33 20.30
C LYS A 6 -15.60 6.39 19.92
N THR A 7 -15.91 6.20 18.64
CA THR A 7 -17.30 6.13 18.18
C THR A 7 -17.94 4.82 18.64
N ILE A 8 -19.28 4.81 18.77
CA ILE A 8 -20.03 3.61 19.18
C ILE A 8 -19.74 2.44 18.21
N ASP A 9 -19.59 2.72 16.92
CA ASP A 9 -19.25 1.73 15.88
C ASP A 9 -17.88 1.08 16.13
N ASP A 10 -16.87 1.84 16.64
CA ASP A 10 -15.54 1.30 16.97
C ASP A 10 -15.60 0.33 18.16
N ILE A 11 -16.57 0.52 19.06
CA ILE A 11 -16.77 -0.34 20.23
C ILE A 11 -17.45 -1.64 19.81
N GLU A 12 -18.49 -1.58 18.96
CA GLU A 12 -19.22 -2.76 18.48
C GLU A 12 -18.32 -3.69 17.64
N ILE A 13 -17.51 -3.13 16.73
CA ILE A 13 -16.60 -3.92 15.88
C ILE A 13 -15.48 -4.57 16.70
N LYS A 14 -14.94 -3.88 17.72
CA LYS A 14 -13.99 -4.49 18.66
C LYS A 14 -14.65 -5.60 19.48
N GLN A 15 -15.90 -5.43 19.88
CA GLN A 15 -16.63 -6.42 20.68
C GLN A 15 -16.84 -7.72 19.89
N GLU A 16 -17.21 -7.66 18.60
CA GLU A 16 -17.26 -8.83 17.72
C GLU A 16 -15.91 -9.54 17.61
N TYR A 17 -14.80 -8.81 17.63
CA TYR A 17 -13.44 -9.36 17.57
C TYR A 17 -13.07 -10.12 18.84
N TYR A 18 -13.54 -9.65 20.01
CA TYR A 18 -13.32 -10.32 21.31
C TYR A 18 -14.29 -11.48 21.54
N GLU A 19 -15.49 -11.43 20.98
CA GLU A 19 -16.50 -12.51 21.10
C GLU A 19 -16.14 -13.76 20.27
N TYR A 20 -15.31 -13.61 19.22
CA TYR A 20 -14.91 -14.72 18.33
C TYR A 20 -13.38 -14.82 18.16
N PRO A 21 -12.62 -15.09 19.25
CA PRO A 21 -11.16 -15.10 19.17
C PRO A 21 -10.61 -16.13 18.17
N ASN A 22 -11.29 -17.25 17.99
CA ASN A 22 -10.94 -18.26 16.99
C ASN A 22 -11.06 -17.74 15.55
N LYS A 23 -12.08 -16.93 15.26
CA LYS A 23 -12.30 -16.32 13.95
C LYS A 23 -11.23 -15.27 13.65
N ALA A 24 -10.87 -14.46 14.64
CA ALA A 24 -9.80 -13.46 14.53
C ALA A 24 -8.44 -14.11 14.28
N ARG A 25 -8.10 -15.15 15.04
CA ARG A 25 -6.86 -15.93 14.82
C ARG A 25 -6.86 -16.61 13.45
N SER A 26 -7.98 -17.17 13.00
CA SER A 26 -8.09 -17.78 11.67
C SER A 26 -7.86 -16.75 10.56
N ARG A 27 -8.37 -15.52 10.72
CA ARG A 27 -8.11 -14.42 9.78
C ARG A 27 -6.63 -14.03 9.77
N ALA A 28 -6.02 -13.84 10.93
CA ALA A 28 -4.59 -13.53 11.05
C ALA A 28 -3.72 -14.61 10.39
N TYR A 29 -4.06 -15.89 10.61
CA TYR A 29 -3.38 -17.00 9.95
C TYR A 29 -3.54 -16.98 8.44
N ALA A 30 -4.74 -16.70 7.92
CA ALA A 30 -4.96 -16.58 6.48
C ALA A 30 -4.15 -15.42 5.86
N VAL A 31 -4.00 -14.29 6.57
CA VAL A 31 -3.15 -13.17 6.16
C VAL A 31 -1.69 -13.61 6.13
N TYR A 32 -1.20 -14.30 7.17
CA TYR A 32 0.15 -14.84 7.20
C TYR A 32 0.42 -15.79 6.03
N GLN A 33 -0.49 -16.72 5.76
CA GLN A 33 -0.38 -17.65 4.62
C GLN A 33 -0.33 -16.90 3.27
N GLY A 34 -1.10 -15.83 3.14
CA GLY A 34 -1.06 -14.95 1.97
C GLY A 34 0.32 -14.29 1.79
N ILE A 35 0.91 -13.78 2.88
CA ILE A 35 2.26 -13.19 2.89
C ILE A 35 3.30 -14.27 2.54
N TYR A 36 3.25 -15.43 3.20
CA TYR A 36 4.14 -16.55 2.95
C TYR A 36 4.11 -17.00 1.47
N ASN A 37 2.91 -17.11 0.91
CA ASN A 37 2.75 -17.51 -0.49
C ASN A 37 3.37 -16.47 -1.46
N ARG A 38 3.21 -15.17 -1.18
CA ARG A 38 3.84 -14.10 -1.96
C ARG A 38 5.38 -14.13 -1.90
N CYS A 39 5.94 -14.42 -0.73
CA CYS A 39 7.39 -14.47 -0.55
C CYS A 39 8.04 -15.74 -1.12
N TYR A 40 7.38 -16.91 -0.96
CA TYR A 40 8.07 -18.20 -1.16
C TYR A 40 7.39 -19.14 -2.13
N LYS A 41 6.12 -18.93 -2.51
CA LYS A 41 5.42 -19.79 -3.47
C LYS A 41 5.19 -19.04 -4.79
N ARG A 42 6.11 -19.21 -5.73
CA ARG A 42 5.93 -18.70 -7.10
C ARG A 42 4.75 -19.40 -7.78
N ASN A 43 3.75 -18.63 -8.17
CA ASN A 43 2.66 -19.14 -8.97
C ASN A 43 2.98 -18.91 -10.45
N LYS A 44 3.11 -19.98 -11.23
CA LYS A 44 3.41 -19.94 -12.67
C LYS A 44 2.32 -19.27 -13.53
N TYR A 45 1.14 -19.03 -12.94
CA TYR A 45 -0.04 -18.57 -13.66
C TYR A 45 -0.43 -17.12 -13.36
N THR A 46 0.28 -16.43 -12.46
CA THR A 46 -0.01 -15.05 -12.13
C THR A 46 1.27 -14.22 -12.28
N ASN A 47 1.21 -13.17 -13.09
CA ASN A 47 2.25 -12.14 -13.22
C ASN A 47 2.45 -11.31 -11.93
N TYR A 48 1.86 -11.77 -10.82
CA TYR A 48 1.91 -11.12 -9.50
C TYR A 48 3.31 -11.16 -8.85
N ASN A 49 4.24 -11.92 -9.43
CA ASN A 49 5.49 -12.27 -8.75
C ASN A 49 6.55 -11.17 -8.79
N ASP A 50 6.53 -10.29 -9.79
CA ASP A 50 7.61 -9.31 -9.96
C ASP A 50 7.59 -8.23 -8.88
N CYS A 51 6.40 -7.84 -8.38
CA CYS A 51 6.26 -6.86 -7.29
C CYS A 51 6.78 -7.38 -5.94
N TYR A 52 6.76 -8.69 -5.75
CA TYR A 52 7.20 -9.35 -4.52
C TYR A 52 8.56 -10.07 -4.68
N ASP A 53 9.24 -9.85 -5.80
CA ASP A 53 10.56 -10.46 -5.99
C ASP A 53 11.53 -9.95 -4.93
N GLY A 54 12.19 -10.89 -4.22
CA GLY A 54 13.04 -10.58 -3.09
C GLY A 54 12.32 -10.23 -1.78
N ALA A 55 10.97 -10.32 -1.72
CA ALA A 55 10.26 -10.16 -0.46
C ALA A 55 10.51 -11.35 0.47
N THR A 56 10.72 -11.05 1.75
CA THR A 56 11.01 -12.03 2.80
C THR A 56 10.13 -11.81 4.03
N ILE A 57 10.10 -12.81 4.90
CA ILE A 57 9.52 -12.70 6.25
C ILE A 57 10.68 -12.75 7.24
N CYS A 58 10.67 -11.91 8.28
CA CYS A 58 11.69 -11.94 9.32
C CYS A 58 11.79 -13.32 9.96
N LYS A 59 12.97 -13.62 10.47
CA LYS A 59 13.29 -14.95 11.00
C LYS A 59 12.32 -15.38 12.10
N GLU A 60 11.97 -14.48 13.00
CA GLU A 60 11.09 -14.74 14.13
C GLU A 60 9.69 -15.19 13.69
N TRP A 61 9.10 -14.49 12.71
CA TRP A 61 7.77 -14.83 12.18
C TRP A 61 7.80 -16.07 11.29
N LEU A 62 8.95 -16.32 10.60
CA LEU A 62 9.10 -17.49 9.75
C LEU A 62 9.25 -18.77 10.57
N GLU A 63 10.04 -18.74 11.66
CA GLU A 63 10.24 -19.87 12.56
C GLU A 63 9.04 -20.12 13.49
N ASN A 64 8.33 -19.05 13.89
CA ASN A 64 7.15 -19.13 14.74
C ASN A 64 6.02 -18.21 14.23
N PRO A 65 5.12 -18.71 13.34
CA PRO A 65 4.00 -17.93 12.82
C PRO A 65 3.04 -17.38 13.88
N GLU A 66 3.00 -17.97 15.08
CA GLU A 66 2.17 -17.47 16.17
C GLU A 66 2.57 -16.04 16.59
N LEU A 67 3.86 -15.69 16.49
CA LEU A 67 4.33 -14.33 16.77
C LEU A 67 3.75 -13.30 15.79
N PHE A 68 3.57 -13.66 14.50
CA PHE A 68 2.85 -12.82 13.56
C PHE A 68 1.36 -12.70 13.92
N ILE A 69 0.74 -13.82 14.30
CA ILE A 69 -0.68 -13.83 14.65
C ILE A 69 -0.93 -12.93 15.85
N ASP A 70 -0.09 -13.02 16.88
CA ASP A 70 -0.21 -12.19 18.09
C ASP A 70 0.04 -10.71 17.73
N TRP A 71 1.08 -10.40 16.96
CA TRP A 71 1.32 -9.04 16.44
C TRP A 71 0.13 -8.52 15.63
N TYR A 72 -0.46 -9.34 14.75
CA TYR A 72 -1.61 -8.95 13.94
C TYR A 72 -2.81 -8.61 14.82
N LEU A 73 -3.11 -9.42 15.83
CA LEU A 73 -4.23 -9.20 16.74
C LEU A 73 -4.04 -7.95 17.61
N GLU A 74 -2.81 -7.68 18.06
CA GLU A 74 -2.48 -6.49 18.83
C GLU A 74 -2.60 -5.19 18.02
N ASN A 75 -2.25 -5.26 16.72
CA ASN A 75 -2.19 -4.09 15.85
C ASN A 75 -3.43 -3.92 14.97
N TYR A 76 -4.35 -4.90 14.94
CA TYR A 76 -5.56 -4.82 14.15
C TYR A 76 -6.55 -3.81 14.74
N TYR A 77 -7.07 -2.96 13.86
CA TYR A 77 -8.19 -2.08 14.14
C TYR A 77 -9.12 -2.05 12.92
N PRO A 78 -10.43 -2.12 13.11
CA PRO A 78 -11.36 -2.02 12.00
C PRO A 78 -11.60 -0.54 11.62
N VAL A 79 -11.76 -0.30 10.33
CA VAL A 79 -12.30 0.95 9.78
C VAL A 79 -13.58 0.59 9.04
N LYS A 80 -14.67 1.31 9.32
CA LYS A 80 -15.97 1.04 8.71
C LYS A 80 -15.86 1.06 7.17
N ASP A 81 -16.46 0.07 6.53
CA ASP A 81 -16.52 -0.11 5.08
C ASP A 81 -15.15 -0.30 4.40
N GLU A 82 -14.09 -0.59 5.18
CA GLU A 82 -12.74 -0.82 4.67
C GLU A 82 -12.26 -2.25 4.92
N ILE A 83 -11.52 -2.78 3.96
CA ILE A 83 -10.72 -3.99 4.13
C ILE A 83 -9.36 -3.61 4.69
N MET A 84 -8.99 -4.21 5.82
CA MET A 84 -7.68 -3.95 6.43
C MET A 84 -6.64 -4.92 5.88
N VAL A 85 -5.48 -4.38 5.48
CA VAL A 85 -4.37 -5.14 4.92
C VAL A 85 -3.07 -4.86 5.66
N VAL A 86 -2.14 -5.82 5.61
CA VAL A 86 -0.78 -5.61 6.10
C VAL A 86 0.06 -4.99 4.99
N ASP A 87 0.58 -3.81 5.25
CA ASP A 87 1.55 -3.10 4.43
C ASP A 87 2.95 -3.17 5.05
N LYS A 88 3.99 -3.38 4.24
CA LYS A 88 5.41 -3.41 4.65
C LYS A 88 6.21 -2.23 4.09
N ASP A 89 5.63 -1.49 3.16
CA ASP A 89 6.38 -0.53 2.36
C ASP A 89 6.37 0.86 3.00
N LEU A 90 5.32 1.20 3.74
CA LEU A 90 5.17 2.51 4.39
C LEU A 90 6.26 2.77 5.46
N PHE A 91 6.62 1.77 6.24
CA PHE A 91 7.66 1.89 7.28
C PHE A 91 9.00 1.30 6.85
N GLY A 92 8.98 0.39 5.88
CA GLY A 92 10.15 -0.39 5.48
C GLY A 92 11.29 0.39 4.84
N ASN A 93 11.06 1.64 4.46
CA ASN A 93 12.05 2.52 3.82
C ASN A 93 12.85 1.85 2.69
N GLY A 94 12.15 1.05 1.86
CA GLY A 94 12.72 0.25 0.79
C GLY A 94 13.09 -1.18 1.19
N SER A 95 12.98 -1.57 2.45
CA SER A 95 13.08 -2.97 2.88
C SER A 95 11.94 -3.78 2.27
N LYS A 96 12.25 -4.97 1.79
CA LYS A 96 11.26 -5.94 1.30
C LYS A 96 10.86 -6.99 2.36
N GLU A 97 11.33 -6.84 3.59
CA GLU A 97 11.07 -7.77 4.68
C GLU A 97 9.76 -7.44 5.41
N TYR A 98 8.92 -8.44 5.58
CA TYR A 98 7.79 -8.41 6.50
C TYR A 98 8.29 -8.65 7.93
N SER A 99 8.21 -7.64 8.79
CA SER A 99 8.62 -7.69 10.20
C SER A 99 7.77 -6.75 11.05
N PRO A 100 7.78 -6.86 12.39
CA PRO A 100 7.06 -5.95 13.28
C PRO A 100 7.42 -4.47 13.06
N ASP A 101 8.69 -4.19 12.71
CA ASP A 101 9.19 -2.82 12.52
C ASP A 101 8.78 -2.23 11.18
N ASN A 102 8.74 -3.06 10.14
CA ASN A 102 8.44 -2.62 8.77
C ASN A 102 6.94 -2.62 8.46
N CYS A 103 6.15 -3.45 9.17
CA CYS A 103 4.74 -3.64 8.86
C CYS A 103 3.82 -2.71 9.64
N CYS A 104 2.71 -2.37 9.00
CA CYS A 104 1.54 -1.80 9.63
C CYS A 104 0.26 -2.41 9.05
N ILE A 105 -0.86 -2.23 9.76
CA ILE A 105 -2.17 -2.60 9.25
C ILE A 105 -2.88 -1.31 8.86
N VAL A 106 -3.33 -1.23 7.61
CA VAL A 106 -3.95 -0.03 7.05
C VAL A 106 -5.17 -0.41 6.20
N PRO A 107 -6.12 0.52 5.98
CA PRO A 107 -7.15 0.35 4.96
C PRO A 107 -6.56 0.03 3.59
N VAL A 108 -7.22 -0.85 2.84
CA VAL A 108 -6.80 -1.20 1.47
C VAL A 108 -6.71 0.03 0.57
N THR A 109 -7.57 1.02 0.79
CA THR A 109 -7.55 2.31 0.09
C THR A 109 -6.21 3.04 0.28
N ILE A 110 -5.69 3.07 1.51
CA ILE A 110 -4.34 3.63 1.79
C ILE A 110 -3.26 2.81 1.08
N ASN A 111 -3.29 1.50 1.24
CA ASN A 111 -2.28 0.62 0.62
C ASN A 111 -2.26 0.74 -0.91
N ALA A 112 -3.43 0.88 -1.55
CA ALA A 112 -3.53 1.06 -2.99
C ALA A 112 -2.88 2.37 -3.47
N MET A 113 -3.00 3.45 -2.68
CA MET A 113 -2.37 4.74 -2.97
C MET A 113 -0.84 4.69 -2.88
N LEU A 114 -0.29 3.81 -2.04
CA LEU A 114 1.15 3.64 -1.84
C LEU A 114 1.78 2.64 -2.82
N THR A 115 0.98 2.00 -3.67
CA THR A 115 1.48 1.02 -4.63
C THR A 115 2.41 1.67 -5.64
N ASN A 116 3.68 1.26 -5.62
CA ASN A 116 4.73 1.71 -6.51
C ASN A 116 5.13 0.65 -7.56
N CYS A 117 4.33 -0.40 -7.72
CA CYS A 117 4.57 -1.41 -8.74
C CYS A 117 4.06 -0.92 -10.10
N LYS A 118 4.90 -1.02 -11.12
CA LYS A 118 4.42 -0.95 -12.50
C LYS A 118 3.40 -2.08 -12.68
N LYS A 119 2.16 -1.76 -13.05
CA LYS A 119 1.25 -2.77 -13.58
C LYS A 119 1.91 -3.31 -14.84
N HIS A 120 1.93 -4.65 -15.00
CA HIS A 120 2.39 -5.26 -16.25
C HIS A 120 1.63 -4.65 -17.41
N ASP A 121 2.38 -3.99 -18.26
CA ASP A 121 1.83 -3.19 -19.33
C ASP A 121 1.17 -4.11 -20.36
N ASN A 122 0.02 -3.66 -20.81
CA ASN A 122 -0.55 -4.13 -22.05
C ASN A 122 0.54 -3.99 -23.15
N PRO A 123 0.86 -5.05 -23.93
CA PRO A 123 1.86 -5.00 -24.99
C PRO A 123 1.64 -3.90 -26.03
N GLU A 124 0.45 -3.31 -26.08
CA GLU A 124 0.13 -2.15 -26.93
C GLU A 124 0.85 -0.85 -26.54
N TYR A 125 1.44 -0.77 -25.33
CA TYR A 125 2.20 0.40 -24.87
C TYR A 125 3.70 0.08 -24.90
N THR A 126 4.28 0.04 -26.08
CA THR A 126 5.61 -0.51 -26.42
C THR A 126 6.81 0.17 -25.78
N ASN A 127 6.67 1.22 -24.95
CA ASN A 127 7.79 1.89 -24.27
C ASN A 127 7.56 2.14 -22.76
N ALA A 128 6.54 1.54 -22.16
CA ALA A 128 6.21 1.77 -20.75
C ALA A 128 7.22 1.16 -19.77
N ALA A 129 8.04 0.19 -20.22
CA ALA A 129 9.02 -0.49 -19.36
C ALA A 129 10.08 0.47 -18.79
N ASP A 130 10.43 1.52 -19.54
CA ASP A 130 11.52 2.45 -19.19
C ASP A 130 11.04 3.79 -18.65
N LEU A 131 9.72 4.04 -18.61
CA LEU A 131 9.17 5.28 -18.09
C LEU A 131 9.05 5.25 -16.56
N PRO A 132 9.19 6.41 -15.88
CA PRO A 132 8.89 6.53 -14.46
C PRO A 132 7.47 6.11 -14.10
N LEU A 133 7.26 5.76 -12.83
CA LEU A 133 5.94 5.43 -12.30
C LEU A 133 4.91 6.53 -12.61
N GLY A 134 3.74 6.15 -13.13
CA GLY A 134 2.66 7.09 -13.45
C GLY A 134 2.89 7.94 -14.69
N VAL A 135 4.03 7.81 -15.38
CA VAL A 135 4.32 8.53 -16.61
C VAL A 135 3.89 7.71 -17.83
N ARG A 136 3.31 8.40 -18.81
CA ARG A 136 2.88 7.87 -20.11
C ARG A 136 3.51 8.66 -21.26
N TYR A 137 3.62 8.03 -22.41
CA TYR A 137 4.01 8.69 -23.67
C TYR A 137 2.79 8.88 -24.56
N ASN A 138 2.66 10.07 -25.13
CA ASN A 138 1.63 10.39 -26.12
C ASN A 138 2.24 10.29 -27.53
N PRO A 139 1.86 9.31 -28.37
CA PRO A 139 2.43 9.13 -29.70
C PRO A 139 2.00 10.22 -30.70
N ASP A 140 0.87 10.90 -30.44
CA ASP A 140 0.36 11.94 -31.36
C ASP A 140 1.13 13.25 -31.20
N THR A 141 1.49 13.60 -29.97
CA THR A 141 2.23 14.84 -29.65
C THR A 141 3.72 14.62 -29.47
N HIS A 142 4.16 13.37 -29.38
CA HIS A 142 5.53 12.97 -29.03
C HIS A 142 5.99 13.51 -27.67
N MET A 143 5.06 13.71 -26.73
CA MET A 143 5.31 14.23 -25.39
C MET A 143 4.98 13.20 -24.31
N TYR A 144 5.38 13.51 -23.08
CA TYR A 144 5.17 12.68 -21.90
C TYR A 144 4.21 13.37 -20.94
N TYR A 145 3.38 12.59 -20.23
CA TYR A 145 2.45 13.13 -19.24
C TYR A 145 2.32 12.18 -18.04
N GLY A 146 1.99 12.75 -16.88
CA GLY A 146 1.58 11.97 -15.72
C GLY A 146 0.13 11.51 -15.85
N GLU A 147 -0.18 10.32 -15.35
CA GLU A 147 -1.54 9.81 -15.22
C GLU A 147 -1.78 9.36 -13.78
N ILE A 148 -2.79 9.90 -13.14
CA ILE A 148 -3.14 9.62 -11.74
C ILE A 148 -4.64 9.45 -11.59
N THR A 149 -5.07 8.47 -10.78
CA THR A 149 -6.45 8.43 -10.28
C THR A 149 -6.48 9.12 -8.92
N PRO A 150 -7.04 10.35 -8.83
CA PRO A 150 -7.03 11.10 -7.58
C PRO A 150 -7.84 10.39 -6.50
N PHE A 151 -7.46 10.62 -5.24
CA PHE A 151 -8.16 10.04 -4.10
C PHE A 151 -9.66 10.41 -4.09
N GLY A 152 -10.52 9.36 -4.04
CA GLY A 152 -11.97 9.53 -4.07
C GLY A 152 -12.57 9.68 -5.47
N HIS A 153 -11.77 9.48 -6.53
CA HIS A 153 -12.23 9.41 -7.91
C HIS A 153 -12.03 8.00 -8.48
N ASP A 154 -12.89 7.63 -9.43
CA ASP A 154 -12.83 6.30 -10.08
C ASP A 154 -12.05 6.35 -11.40
N GLU A 155 -11.95 7.52 -12.03
CA GLU A 155 -11.35 7.70 -13.34
C GLU A 155 -9.97 8.35 -13.25
N PRO A 156 -9.00 7.90 -14.08
CA PRO A 156 -7.70 8.54 -14.15
C PRO A 156 -7.78 9.93 -14.77
N ALA A 157 -6.96 10.84 -14.27
CA ALA A 157 -6.75 12.17 -14.83
C ALA A 157 -5.39 12.21 -15.52
N LYS A 158 -5.38 12.75 -16.76
CA LYS A 158 -4.17 13.09 -17.49
C LYS A 158 -3.67 14.45 -16.99
N LEU A 159 -2.37 14.53 -16.67
CA LEU A 159 -1.71 15.77 -16.30
C LEU A 159 -1.16 16.51 -17.52
N GLU A 160 -0.37 17.57 -17.31
CA GLU A 160 0.24 18.35 -18.39
C GLU A 160 1.21 17.49 -19.24
N GLU A 161 1.41 17.91 -20.50
CA GLU A 161 2.36 17.27 -21.40
C GLU A 161 3.73 17.96 -21.35
N TRP A 162 4.79 17.17 -21.27
CA TRP A 162 6.18 17.59 -21.10
C TRP A 162 7.08 16.98 -22.15
N ASN A 163 8.21 17.64 -22.42
CA ASN A 163 9.16 17.15 -23.44
C ASN A 163 9.97 15.94 -22.96
N THR A 164 10.10 15.75 -21.65
CA THR A 164 10.87 14.64 -21.06
C THR A 164 10.05 13.86 -20.04
N PRO A 165 10.33 12.55 -19.89
CA PRO A 165 9.67 11.75 -18.88
C PRO A 165 10.01 12.19 -17.44
N GLY A 166 11.16 12.84 -17.23
CA GLY A 166 11.57 13.39 -15.94
C GLY A 166 10.66 14.53 -15.50
N GLU A 167 10.41 15.50 -16.38
CA GLU A 167 9.50 16.64 -16.11
C GLU A 167 8.08 16.15 -15.81
N ALA A 168 7.56 15.21 -16.61
CA ALA A 168 6.25 14.60 -16.37
C ALA A 168 6.18 13.86 -15.03
N PHE A 169 7.29 13.22 -14.62
CA PHE A 169 7.38 12.55 -13.31
C PHE A 169 7.43 13.54 -12.15
N GLU A 170 8.15 14.65 -12.28
CA GLU A 170 8.19 15.69 -11.23
C GLU A 170 6.79 16.24 -10.94
N GLU A 171 6.00 16.54 -11.98
CA GLU A 171 4.60 16.96 -11.80
C GLU A 171 3.77 15.84 -11.15
N TYR A 172 3.84 14.61 -11.68
CA TYR A 172 3.15 13.46 -11.10
C TYR A 172 3.47 13.27 -9.62
N MET A 173 4.76 13.35 -9.25
CA MET A 173 5.23 13.20 -7.87
C MET A 173 4.61 14.23 -6.93
N ILE A 174 4.56 15.50 -7.35
CA ILE A 174 3.98 16.59 -6.55
C ILE A 174 2.50 16.34 -6.31
N ILE A 175 1.75 16.02 -7.37
CA ILE A 175 0.30 15.80 -7.29
C ILE A 175 0.00 14.54 -6.48
N LYS A 176 0.73 13.45 -6.71
CA LYS A 176 0.60 12.19 -5.95
C LYS A 176 0.85 12.38 -4.47
N LYS A 177 1.88 13.16 -4.11
CA LYS A 177 2.19 13.47 -2.71
C LYS A 177 1.06 14.29 -2.07
N ALA A 178 0.56 15.30 -2.74
CA ALA A 178 -0.56 16.11 -2.25
C ALA A 178 -1.81 15.24 -2.03
N ASP A 179 -2.09 14.34 -2.93
CA ASP A 179 -3.23 13.43 -2.86
C ASP A 179 -3.10 12.43 -1.69
N ILE A 180 -1.91 11.88 -1.45
CA ILE A 180 -1.61 11.06 -0.26
C ILE A 180 -1.83 11.86 1.03
N MET A 181 -1.44 13.14 1.08
CA MET A 181 -1.66 13.99 2.25
C MET A 181 -3.15 14.25 2.49
N VAL A 182 -3.94 14.48 1.44
CA VAL A 182 -5.41 14.62 1.54
C VAL A 182 -6.03 13.36 2.10
N MET A 183 -5.63 12.19 1.58
CA MET A 183 -6.06 10.89 2.10
C MET A 183 -5.66 10.72 3.57
N ALA A 184 -4.41 11.01 3.94
CA ALA A 184 -3.94 10.91 5.32
C ALA A 184 -4.79 11.75 6.28
N VAL A 185 -5.14 12.99 5.90
CA VAL A 185 -6.01 13.87 6.69
C VAL A 185 -7.41 13.27 6.84
N LYS A 186 -7.98 12.68 5.77
CA LYS A 186 -9.31 12.02 5.83
C LYS A 186 -9.30 10.83 6.79
N TYR A 187 -8.22 10.05 6.81
CA TYR A 187 -8.11 8.88 7.68
C TYR A 187 -7.52 9.17 9.07
N LYS A 188 -7.14 10.41 9.37
CA LYS A 188 -6.43 10.80 10.61
C LYS A 188 -7.03 10.24 11.90
N ASN A 189 -8.36 10.20 11.99
CA ASN A 189 -9.05 9.72 13.20
C ASN A 189 -9.17 8.18 13.25
N TYR A 190 -8.81 7.48 12.20
CA TYR A 190 -8.98 6.03 12.05
C TYR A 190 -7.65 5.27 12.05
N ILE A 191 -6.53 5.95 11.78
CA ILE A 191 -5.19 5.34 11.70
C ILE A 191 -4.34 5.78 12.89
N SER A 192 -3.29 5.00 13.20
CA SER A 192 -2.36 5.39 14.26
C SER A 192 -1.58 6.65 13.90
N GLN A 193 -1.14 7.42 14.91
CA GLN A 193 -0.30 8.59 14.69
C GLN A 193 0.97 8.24 13.90
N ARG A 194 1.58 7.07 14.15
CA ARG A 194 2.76 6.59 13.41
C ARG A 194 2.47 6.44 11.92
N VAL A 195 1.31 5.87 11.54
CA VAL A 195 0.88 5.74 10.14
C VAL A 195 0.63 7.12 9.54
N PHE A 196 -0.10 7.99 10.24
CA PHE A 196 -0.36 9.35 9.78
C PHE A 196 0.93 10.12 9.49
N ASP A 197 1.88 10.10 10.42
CA ASP A 197 3.16 10.80 10.27
C ASP A 197 4.00 10.24 9.12
N ALA A 198 3.94 8.93 8.88
CA ALA A 198 4.61 8.30 7.76
C ALA A 198 4.00 8.72 6.41
N LEU A 199 2.66 8.77 6.32
CA LEU A 199 1.95 9.25 5.12
C LEU A 199 2.29 10.73 4.82
N MET A 200 2.32 11.58 5.84
CA MET A 200 2.65 13.01 5.67
C MET A 200 4.09 13.23 5.19
N ARG A 201 4.99 12.29 5.47
CA ARG A 201 6.41 12.31 5.05
C ARG A 201 6.71 11.43 3.84
N TYR A 202 5.69 10.77 3.29
CA TYR A 202 5.87 9.83 2.19
C TYR A 202 6.54 10.48 0.99
N GLU A 203 7.54 9.79 0.44
CA GLU A 203 8.26 10.21 -0.77
C GLU A 203 7.88 9.31 -1.94
N VAL A 204 7.33 9.90 -2.99
CA VAL A 204 7.05 9.21 -4.25
C VAL A 204 8.36 9.04 -5.01
N ARG A 205 8.72 7.80 -5.33
CA ARG A 205 9.97 7.48 -6.03
C ARG A 205 9.69 7.04 -7.47
N PRO A 206 10.56 7.37 -8.43
CA PRO A 206 10.34 7.04 -9.85
C PRO A 206 10.38 5.54 -10.12
N TYR A 207 11.17 4.81 -9.34
CA TYR A 207 11.34 3.36 -9.44
C TYR A 207 11.47 2.74 -8.05
N ILE A 208 11.01 1.49 -7.94
CA ILE A 208 11.57 0.56 -6.96
C ILE A 208 12.68 -0.19 -7.71
N GLU A 209 13.92 0.02 -7.32
CA GLU A 209 15.02 -0.80 -7.80
C GLU A 209 14.71 -2.27 -7.51
N LYS A 210 14.85 -3.12 -8.54
CA LYS A 210 14.63 -4.58 -8.45
C LYS A 210 15.71 -5.24 -7.62
#